data_e6c14c92d9dd411e70385cf4996ef248
#
_entry.id   e6c14c92d9dd411e70385cf4996ef248
#
_cell.length_a   1.000
_cell.length_b   1.000
_cell.length_c   1.000
_cell.angle_alpha   90.00
_cell.angle_beta   90.00
_cell.angle_gamma   90.00
#
_symmetry.space_group_name_H-M   'P 1'
#
loop_
_entity.id
_entity.type
_entity.pdbx_description
1 polymer ?
#
loop_
_entity_poly.entity_id
_entity_poly.type
_entity_poly.pdbx_seq_one_letter_code
_entity_poly.pdbx_strand_id
1 'polypeptide(L)'
;MTNKELFEALFLLEKEKGIPVDYMIEQIKRAIVVACKNLYANENIDITMDPERNVFSVKMIKTVVEEITDETAEILLEDAKQISKRATVGKEIGIPLDPKKLQYISKICQNP
;
A
#
# COMPACT_ATOMS: atom_id res chain seq x y z
N MET A 1 -9.16 -10.00 -9.41
CA MET A 1 -8.96 -10.86 -8.22
C MET A 1 -9.46 -10.11 -6.99
N THR A 2 -10.34 -10.73 -6.22
CA THR A 2 -10.82 -10.17 -4.97
C THR A 2 -9.84 -10.47 -3.84
N ASN A 3 -9.96 -9.75 -2.71
CA ASN A 3 -9.14 -10.04 -1.54
C ASN A 3 -9.34 -11.48 -1.06
N LYS A 4 -10.59 -11.94 -1.07
CA LYS A 4 -10.92 -13.30 -0.68
C LYS A 4 -10.20 -14.32 -1.56
N GLU A 5 -10.22 -14.13 -2.87
CA GLU A 5 -9.53 -15.02 -3.81
C GLU A 5 -8.02 -15.03 -3.58
N LEU A 6 -7.43 -13.86 -3.29
CA LEU A 6 -6.00 -13.76 -3.00
C LEU A 6 -5.64 -14.59 -1.77
N PHE A 7 -6.37 -14.41 -0.66
CA PHE A 7 -6.08 -15.12 0.58
C PHE A 7 -6.37 -16.62 0.45
N GLU A 8 -7.41 -17.01 -0.28
CA GLU A 8 -7.68 -18.43 -0.57
C GLU A 8 -6.52 -19.06 -1.32
N ALA A 9 -5.93 -18.35 -2.29
CA ALA A 9 -4.77 -18.84 -3.02
C ALA A 9 -3.56 -19.02 -2.09
N LEU A 10 -3.36 -18.11 -1.14
CA LEU A 10 -2.27 -18.24 -0.16
C LEU A 10 -2.47 -19.44 0.76
N PHE A 11 -3.70 -19.65 1.25
CA PHE A 11 -4.02 -20.82 2.07
C PHE A 11 -3.82 -22.13 1.30
N LEU A 12 -4.18 -22.14 0.02
CA LEU A 12 -3.98 -23.31 -0.82
C LEU A 12 -2.50 -23.64 -1.01
N LEU A 13 -1.67 -22.62 -1.24
CA LEU A 13 -0.22 -22.77 -1.35
C LEU A 13 0.40 -23.30 -0.04
N GLU A 14 -0.10 -22.83 1.09
CA GLU A 14 0.34 -23.35 2.39
C GLU A 14 0.02 -24.82 2.51
N LYS A 15 -1.19 -25.22 2.14
CA LYS A 15 -1.64 -26.61 2.21
C LYS A 15 -0.86 -27.52 1.24
N GLU A 16 -0.66 -27.08 0.01
CA GLU A 16 -0.03 -27.90 -1.01
C GLU A 16 1.49 -27.92 -0.97
N LYS A 17 2.11 -26.81 -0.60
CA LYS A 17 3.56 -26.63 -0.68
C LYS A 17 4.23 -26.42 0.68
N GLY A 18 3.46 -26.31 1.74
CA GLY A 18 3.99 -26.10 3.08
C GLY A 18 4.61 -24.72 3.30
N ILE A 19 4.31 -23.74 2.47
CA ILE A 19 4.80 -22.38 2.64
C ILE A 19 3.84 -21.62 3.56
N PRO A 20 4.30 -21.15 4.74
CA PRO A 20 3.40 -20.45 5.67
C PRO A 20 2.77 -19.19 5.06
N VAL A 21 1.49 -18.98 5.31
CA VAL A 21 0.77 -17.80 4.83
C VAL A 21 1.44 -16.52 5.35
N ASP A 22 1.85 -16.50 6.61
CA ASP A 22 2.52 -15.33 7.19
C ASP A 22 3.81 -14.96 6.45
N TYR A 23 4.57 -15.96 6.04
CA TYR A 23 5.78 -15.73 5.24
C TYR A 23 5.46 -15.09 3.90
N MET A 24 4.44 -15.61 3.21
CA MET A 24 4.02 -15.07 1.91
C MET A 24 3.51 -13.65 2.05
N ILE A 25 2.75 -13.35 3.10
CA ILE A 25 2.25 -12.00 3.37
C ILE A 25 3.42 -11.03 3.57
N GLU A 26 4.45 -11.42 4.32
CA GLU A 26 5.63 -10.57 4.52
C GLU A 26 6.36 -10.28 3.20
N GLN A 27 6.48 -11.28 2.32
CA GLN A 27 7.09 -11.08 1.02
C GLN A 27 6.27 -10.13 0.14
N ILE A 28 4.94 -10.25 0.18
CA ILE A 28 4.05 -9.35 -0.56
C ILE A 28 4.19 -7.91 -0.05
N LYS A 29 4.20 -7.73 1.27
CA LYS A 29 4.38 -6.40 1.87
C LYS A 29 5.70 -5.76 1.43
N ARG A 30 6.78 -6.51 1.44
CA ARG A 30 8.10 -6.02 1.01
C ARG A 30 8.09 -5.61 -0.45
N ALA A 31 7.46 -6.42 -1.30
CA ALA A 31 7.36 -6.12 -2.73
C ALA A 31 6.57 -4.83 -2.96
N ILE A 32 5.50 -4.60 -2.20
CA ILE A 32 4.69 -3.39 -2.30
C ILE A 32 5.49 -2.16 -1.88
N VAL A 33 6.25 -2.25 -0.79
CA VAL A 33 7.09 -1.13 -0.33
C VAL A 33 8.11 -0.76 -1.40
N VAL A 34 8.76 -1.75 -2.01
CA VAL A 34 9.72 -1.52 -3.09
C VAL A 34 9.05 -0.86 -4.30
N ALA A 35 7.86 -1.35 -4.68
CA ALA A 35 7.11 -0.77 -5.78
C ALA A 35 6.74 0.69 -5.51
N CYS A 36 6.29 1.00 -4.31
CA CYS A 36 5.93 2.37 -3.93
C CYS A 36 7.16 3.29 -3.91
N LYS A 37 8.29 2.79 -3.43
CA LYS A 37 9.55 3.54 -3.46
C LYS A 37 9.92 3.92 -4.89
N ASN A 38 9.80 2.97 -5.81
CA ASN A 38 10.15 3.19 -7.21
C ASN A 38 9.19 4.11 -7.94
N LEU A 39 7.89 4.01 -7.62
CA LEU A 39 6.84 4.77 -8.31
C LEU A 39 6.64 6.17 -7.71
N TYR A 40 6.73 6.30 -6.40
CA TYR A 40 6.37 7.52 -5.68
C TYR A 40 7.52 8.14 -4.88
N ALA A 41 8.68 7.49 -4.86
CA ALA A 41 9.82 7.89 -4.05
C ALA A 41 9.46 8.03 -2.56
N ASN A 42 8.53 7.19 -2.08
CA ASN A 42 8.05 7.21 -0.70
C ASN A 42 8.06 5.79 -0.15
N GLU A 43 8.82 5.56 0.91
CA GLU A 43 8.93 4.27 1.59
C GLU A 43 8.00 4.17 2.81
N ASN A 44 7.35 5.27 3.18
CA ASN A 44 6.49 5.30 4.36
C ASN A 44 5.10 4.78 4.00
N ILE A 45 4.99 3.46 3.90
CA ILE A 45 3.79 2.77 3.43
C ILE A 45 3.23 1.94 4.57
N ASP A 46 1.93 2.12 4.81
CA ASP A 46 1.19 1.31 5.79
C ASP A 46 0.38 0.26 5.05
N ILE A 47 0.69 -1.01 5.30
CA ILE A 47 0.05 -2.13 4.64
C ILE A 47 -0.64 -2.99 5.68
N THR A 48 -1.94 -3.23 5.48
CA THR A 48 -2.72 -4.15 6.30
C THR A 48 -3.13 -5.34 5.45
N MET A 49 -2.76 -6.54 5.89
CA MET A 49 -3.21 -7.79 5.26
C MET A 49 -3.72 -8.72 6.35
N ASP A 50 -5.03 -8.89 6.42
CA ASP A 50 -5.69 -9.76 7.37
C ASP A 50 -6.44 -10.86 6.61
N PRO A 51 -5.88 -12.08 6.57
CA PRO A 51 -6.49 -13.18 5.82
C PRO A 51 -7.79 -13.69 6.43
N GLU A 52 -7.98 -13.51 7.73
CA GLU A 52 -9.21 -13.94 8.39
C GLU A 52 -10.40 -13.04 8.04
N ARG A 53 -10.13 -11.74 7.87
CA ARG A 53 -11.15 -10.75 7.55
C ARG A 53 -11.18 -10.37 6.07
N ASN A 54 -10.32 -10.96 5.27
CA ASN A 54 -10.17 -10.63 3.85
C ASN A 54 -9.86 -9.15 3.61
N VAL A 55 -9.05 -8.57 4.49
CA VAL A 55 -8.64 -7.16 4.40
C VAL A 55 -7.27 -7.07 3.75
N PHE A 56 -7.16 -6.23 2.74
CA PHE A 56 -5.89 -5.89 2.11
C PHE A 56 -5.95 -4.41 1.75
N SER A 57 -5.22 -3.58 2.49
CA SER A 57 -5.18 -2.15 2.24
C SER A 57 -3.74 -1.64 2.24
N VAL A 58 -3.48 -0.69 1.35
CA VAL A 58 -2.19 -0.03 1.22
C VAL A 58 -2.42 1.46 1.31
N LYS A 59 -1.68 2.14 2.18
CA LYS A 59 -1.76 3.58 2.35
C LYS A 59 -0.36 4.17 2.31
N MET A 60 -0.22 5.26 1.57
CA MET A 60 1.01 6.03 1.55
C MET A 60 0.90 7.15 2.58
N ILE A 61 1.83 7.18 3.53
CA ILE A 61 1.79 8.16 4.62
C ILE A 61 2.48 9.44 4.19
N LYS A 62 1.78 10.56 4.32
CA LYS A 62 2.32 11.89 4.04
C LYS A 62 1.99 12.85 5.17
N THR A 63 2.85 13.84 5.37
CA THR A 63 2.64 14.90 6.37
C THR A 63 1.83 16.03 5.74
N VAL A 64 0.82 16.50 6.46
CA VAL A 64 -0.02 17.62 6.01
C VAL A 64 0.72 18.93 6.25
N VAL A 65 0.82 19.75 5.20
CA VAL A 65 1.57 21.02 5.23
C VAL A 65 0.79 22.14 4.57
N GLU A 66 1.17 23.38 4.84
CA GLU A 66 0.62 24.56 4.17
C GLU A 66 1.32 24.82 2.84
N GLU A 67 2.64 24.57 2.80
CA GLU A 67 3.46 24.68 1.59
C GLU A 67 4.28 23.40 1.41
N ILE A 68 4.28 22.85 0.20
CA ILE A 68 5.03 21.64 -0.09
C ILE A 68 6.49 22.01 -0.40
N THR A 69 7.42 21.38 0.33
CA THR A 69 8.85 21.41 0.01
C THR A 69 9.32 20.09 -0.55
N ASP A 70 8.63 18.99 -0.23
CA ASP A 70 8.92 17.65 -0.72
C ASP A 70 7.61 16.96 -1.08
N GLU A 71 7.30 16.91 -2.37
CA GLU A 71 6.05 16.32 -2.87
C GLU A 71 5.91 14.83 -2.55
N THR A 72 7.03 14.13 -2.35
CA THR A 72 6.99 12.69 -2.06
C THR A 72 6.54 12.39 -0.64
N ALA A 73 6.81 13.30 0.31
CA ALA A 73 6.55 13.07 1.73
C ALA A 73 5.46 13.97 2.30
N GLU A 74 4.97 14.94 1.53
CA GLU A 74 4.06 15.96 2.01
C GLU A 74 2.82 16.12 1.14
N ILE A 75 1.74 16.59 1.74
CA ILE A 75 0.47 16.86 1.05
C ILE A 75 -0.10 18.18 1.57
N LEU A 76 -0.67 18.99 0.67
CA LEU A 76 -1.32 20.24 1.06
C LEU A 76 -2.58 19.97 1.88
N LEU A 77 -2.86 20.85 2.83
CA LEU A 77 -4.03 20.75 3.70
C LEU A 77 -5.34 20.62 2.89
N GLU A 78 -5.48 21.37 1.80
CA GLU A 78 -6.67 21.29 0.94
C GLU A 78 -6.88 19.88 0.40
N ASP A 79 -5.82 19.27 -0.11
CA ASP A 79 -5.87 17.92 -0.66
C ASP A 79 -6.08 16.89 0.44
N ALA A 80 -5.43 17.10 1.59
CA ALA A 80 -5.59 16.21 2.74
C ALA A 80 -7.03 16.16 3.24
N LYS A 81 -7.75 17.30 3.20
CA LYS A 81 -9.14 17.36 3.61
C LYS A 81 -10.09 16.61 2.68
N GLN A 82 -9.69 16.39 1.42
CA GLN A 82 -10.44 15.55 0.50
C GLN A 82 -10.40 14.08 0.93
N ILE A 83 -9.34 13.69 1.63
CA ILE A 83 -9.14 12.31 2.10
C ILE A 83 -9.67 12.15 3.53
N SER A 84 -9.41 13.11 4.39
CA SER A 84 -9.85 13.09 5.78
C SER A 84 -10.27 14.50 6.22
N LYS A 85 -11.53 14.63 6.63
CA LYS A 85 -12.08 15.92 7.11
C LYS A 85 -11.38 16.42 8.37
N ARG A 86 -10.70 15.53 9.09
CA ARG A 86 -10.00 15.86 10.34
C ARG A 86 -8.53 16.22 10.12
N ALA A 87 -8.10 16.29 8.87
CA ALA A 87 -6.70 16.61 8.57
C ALA A 87 -6.34 18.02 9.08
N THR A 88 -5.18 18.12 9.72
CA THR A 88 -4.62 19.38 10.20
C THR A 88 -3.14 19.43 9.88
N VAL A 89 -2.60 20.64 9.70
CA VAL A 89 -1.18 20.83 9.43
C VAL A 89 -0.32 20.20 10.54
N GLY A 90 0.71 19.49 10.14
CA GLY A 90 1.62 18.80 11.05
C GLY A 90 1.26 17.36 11.35
N LYS A 91 0.07 16.93 10.99
CA LYS A 91 -0.34 15.52 11.18
C LYS A 91 -0.01 14.69 9.95
N GLU A 92 0.16 13.40 10.18
CA GLU A 92 0.33 12.45 9.10
C GLU A 92 -1.02 11.86 8.70
N ILE A 93 -1.22 11.63 7.41
CA ILE A 93 -2.41 10.95 6.91
C ILE A 93 -2.00 9.82 5.97
N GLY A 94 -2.87 8.80 5.87
CA GLY A 94 -2.68 7.71 4.95
C GLY A 94 -3.49 7.93 3.67
N ILE A 95 -2.80 8.02 2.55
CA ILE A 95 -3.42 8.16 1.23
C ILE A 95 -3.69 6.75 0.70
N PRO A 96 -4.97 6.37 0.48
CA PRO A 96 -5.28 5.04 -0.02
C PRO A 96 -4.68 4.79 -1.40
N LEU A 97 -4.04 3.64 -1.56
CA LEU A 97 -3.55 3.17 -2.85
C LEU A 97 -4.28 1.89 -3.22
N ASP A 98 -4.50 1.68 -4.51
CA ASP A 98 -5.11 0.44 -4.99
C ASP A 98 -3.99 -0.59 -5.23
N PRO A 99 -3.92 -1.67 -4.43
CA PRO A 99 -2.88 -2.69 -4.62
C PRO A 99 -2.90 -3.31 -6.01
N LYS A 100 -4.06 -3.41 -6.62
CA LYS A 100 -4.20 -3.97 -7.98
C LYS A 100 -3.56 -3.07 -9.02
N LYS A 101 -3.68 -1.75 -8.87
CA LYS A 101 -3.03 -0.79 -9.76
C LYS A 101 -1.53 -0.81 -9.60
N LEU A 102 -1.02 -1.00 -8.37
CA LEU A 102 0.41 -1.12 -8.12
C LEU A 102 0.99 -2.32 -8.85
N GLN A 103 0.32 -3.48 -8.80
CA GLN A 103 0.74 -4.68 -9.51
C GLN A 103 0.76 -4.44 -11.02
N TYR A 104 -0.26 -3.80 -11.55
CA TYR A 104 -0.37 -3.53 -12.97
C TYR A 104 0.74 -2.58 -13.44
N ILE A 105 0.98 -1.50 -12.72
CA ILE A 105 2.02 -0.53 -13.04
C ILE A 105 3.39 -1.18 -12.94
N SER A 106 3.61 -2.01 -11.93
CA SER A 106 4.87 -2.74 -11.75
C SER A 106 5.15 -3.66 -12.96
N LYS A 107 4.12 -4.33 -13.48
CA LYS A 107 4.25 -5.16 -14.67
C LYS A 107 4.60 -4.34 -15.91
N ILE A 108 3.97 -3.18 -16.07
CA ILE A 108 4.25 -2.27 -17.19
C ILE A 108 5.69 -1.76 -17.11
N CYS A 109 6.15 -1.39 -15.93
CA CYS A 109 7.52 -0.91 -15.73
C CYS A 109 8.58 -2.01 -15.95
N GLN A 110 8.21 -3.27 -15.81
CA GLN A 110 9.11 -4.41 -16.03
C GLN A 110 9.18 -4.81 -17.50
N ASN A 111 8.28 -4.35 -18.34
CA ASN A 111 8.27 -4.62 -19.77
C ASN A 111 8.86 -3.40 -20.50
N PRO A 112 10.10 -3.51 -20.97
CA PRO A 112 10.73 -2.41 -21.73
C PRO A 112 10.06 -2.21 -23.09
#